data_b58034bd4833f6c358c8d7eb120a82cb
#
_entry.id   b58034bd4833f6c358c8d7eb120a82cb
#
_cell.length_a   1.000
_cell.length_b   1.000
_cell.length_c   1.000
_cell.angle_alpha   90.00
_cell.angle_beta   90.00
_cell.angle_gamma   90.00
#
_symmetry.space_group_name_H-M   'P 1'
#
loop_
_entity.id
_entity.type
_entity.pdbx_description
1 polymer ?
#
loop_
_entity_poly.entity_id
_entity_poly.type
_entity_poly.pdbx_seq_one_letter_code
_entity_poly.pdbx_strand_id
1 'polypeptide(L)'
;MSKSINNVTIEKKRAVSLDLARGTMLLLIVLAHAPLYLYAADPGIMHRVESGSFFDQIVNLFGIFIIDNRARAMFAVLLGYGLVLALEGQISKGKNENHAVKIVRRRSWYLILFGVVLAVLIGGQDILMAYGVAGLLVSPLLKCKMKTLIRTFTIITILYIIFIPIIWGFNMQAIGDYGFSPDVSAKDTYLSTTMLRLLFFPVIPVLIHFMFPILPSVILGLWIARYQLLIKPEQNLKKLYYITIIGLAISLIGALPLSFIGTLWYPSVFTAGMINGIHILTGIVGGLAYATGFGIIGSRLKNLGYFSLSLIALGKRSLTFFVLNEALLVILLSPVAFDLGGHVSNALAALIAISIWILSVILATIMEKNNLNGPLEILLRRLIYKNKTIERRPGY
;
A
#
# COMPACT_ATOMS: atom_id res chain seq x y z
N MET A 1 32.15 -20.24 -16.27
CA MET A 1 30.81 -20.12 -16.86
C MET A 1 29.67 -20.47 -15.87
N SER A 2 29.83 -21.45 -14.95
CA SER A 2 28.76 -21.88 -14.03
C SER A 2 28.40 -20.84 -12.92
N LYS A 3 29.33 -20.00 -12.47
CA LYS A 3 29.07 -18.95 -11.46
C LYS A 3 28.20 -17.79 -11.97
N SER A 4 28.23 -17.47 -13.27
CA SER A 4 27.43 -16.41 -13.85
C SER A 4 25.96 -16.81 -14.01
N ILE A 5 25.68 -18.07 -14.33
CA ILE A 5 24.32 -18.61 -14.51
C ILE A 5 23.59 -18.67 -13.15
N ASN A 6 24.27 -19.06 -12.07
CA ASN A 6 23.70 -19.11 -10.74
C ASN A 6 23.36 -17.70 -10.19
N ASN A 7 24.19 -16.68 -10.44
CA ASN A 7 23.93 -15.31 -10.03
C ASN A 7 22.73 -14.69 -10.79
N VAL A 8 22.62 -14.95 -12.09
CA VAL A 8 21.49 -14.50 -12.92
C VAL A 8 20.18 -15.16 -12.45
N THR A 9 20.22 -16.44 -12.08
CA THR A 9 19.04 -17.16 -11.59
C THR A 9 18.58 -16.66 -10.22
N ILE A 10 19.50 -16.31 -9.33
CA ILE A 10 19.20 -15.78 -8.00
C ILE A 10 18.65 -14.33 -8.08
N GLU A 11 19.21 -13.46 -8.93
CA GLU A 11 18.67 -12.12 -9.16
C GLU A 11 17.28 -12.16 -9.80
N LYS A 12 17.03 -13.10 -10.72
CA LYS A 12 15.73 -13.29 -11.37
C LYS A 12 14.68 -13.77 -10.38
N LYS A 13 14.99 -14.71 -9.48
CA LYS A 13 14.08 -15.16 -8.39
C LYS A 13 13.77 -14.06 -7.38
N ARG A 14 14.72 -13.18 -7.09
CA ARG A 14 14.57 -12.09 -6.13
C ARG A 14 13.54 -11.04 -6.57
N ALA A 15 13.56 -10.65 -7.85
CA ALA A 15 12.60 -9.69 -8.39
C ALA A 15 11.17 -10.26 -8.42
N VAL A 16 11.04 -11.57 -8.67
CA VAL A 16 9.78 -12.29 -8.85
C VAL A 16 8.86 -12.19 -7.63
N SER A 17 9.35 -12.49 -6.42
CA SER A 17 8.52 -12.47 -5.21
C SER A 17 8.01 -11.07 -4.87
N LEU A 18 8.86 -10.05 -5.02
CA LEU A 18 8.51 -8.66 -4.73
C LEU A 18 7.51 -8.11 -5.76
N ASP A 19 7.69 -8.44 -7.03
CA ASP A 19 6.79 -7.98 -8.09
C ASP A 19 5.46 -8.73 -8.04
N LEU A 20 5.47 -10.03 -7.75
CA LEU A 20 4.26 -10.81 -7.47
C LEU A 20 3.46 -10.19 -6.30
N ALA A 21 4.15 -9.87 -5.21
CA ALA A 21 3.57 -9.21 -4.06
C ALA A 21 2.88 -7.89 -4.42
N ARG A 22 3.56 -7.02 -5.17
CA ARG A 22 3.01 -5.73 -5.60
C ARG A 22 1.81 -5.90 -6.53
N GLY A 23 1.87 -6.82 -7.49
CA GLY A 23 0.76 -7.08 -8.41
C GLY A 23 -0.50 -7.58 -7.70
N THR A 24 -0.35 -8.48 -6.73
CA THR A 24 -1.47 -8.98 -5.94
C THR A 24 -2.02 -7.90 -5.00
N MET A 25 -1.13 -7.09 -4.39
CA MET A 25 -1.57 -6.05 -3.46
C MET A 25 -2.35 -4.91 -4.14
N LEU A 26 -2.13 -4.65 -5.42
CA LEU A 26 -2.95 -3.68 -6.15
C LEU A 26 -4.44 -4.06 -6.13
N LEU A 27 -4.79 -5.36 -6.11
CA LEU A 27 -6.16 -5.81 -5.90
C LEU A 27 -6.69 -5.36 -4.53
N LEU A 28 -5.94 -5.60 -3.46
CA LEU A 28 -6.37 -5.25 -2.11
C LEU A 28 -6.50 -3.73 -1.94
N ILE A 29 -5.67 -2.93 -2.61
CA ILE A 29 -5.76 -1.47 -2.56
C ILE A 29 -7.04 -0.99 -3.25
N VAL A 30 -7.31 -1.46 -4.46
CA VAL A 30 -8.52 -1.05 -5.20
C VAL A 30 -9.78 -1.45 -4.42
N LEU A 31 -9.79 -2.64 -3.80
CA LEU A 31 -10.87 -3.10 -2.93
C LEU A 31 -10.99 -2.26 -1.64
N ALA A 32 -9.89 -1.75 -1.09
CA ALA A 32 -9.90 -0.87 0.08
C ALA A 32 -10.41 0.53 -0.26
N HIS A 33 -10.16 1.01 -1.48
CA HIS A 33 -10.50 2.37 -1.90
C HIS A 33 -11.90 2.50 -2.49
N ALA A 34 -12.45 1.46 -3.11
CA ALA A 34 -13.79 1.51 -3.71
C ALA A 34 -14.88 1.96 -2.73
N PRO A 35 -14.94 1.49 -1.46
CA PRO A 35 -15.95 1.96 -0.51
C PRO A 35 -15.88 3.46 -0.18
N LEU A 36 -14.72 4.10 -0.35
CA LEU A 36 -14.54 5.54 -0.06
C LEU A 36 -15.33 6.45 -1.02
N TYR A 37 -15.81 5.92 -2.12
CA TYR A 37 -16.62 6.62 -3.11
C TYR A 37 -18.12 6.34 -2.99
N LEU A 38 -18.56 5.52 -2.00
CA LEU A 38 -19.95 5.17 -1.80
C LEU A 38 -20.64 6.18 -0.90
N TYR A 39 -21.77 6.73 -1.36
CA TYR A 39 -22.57 7.70 -0.60
C TYR A 39 -24.08 7.45 -0.78
N ALA A 40 -24.47 6.24 -1.24
CA ALA A 40 -25.87 5.85 -1.42
C ALA A 40 -26.62 5.64 -0.09
N ALA A 41 -25.89 5.37 0.99
CA ALA A 41 -26.44 5.17 2.32
C ALA A 41 -25.41 5.63 3.37
N ASP A 42 -25.83 5.68 4.63
CA ASP A 42 -24.96 6.05 5.73
C ASP A 42 -23.76 5.11 5.83
N PRO A 43 -22.57 5.65 6.05
CA PRO A 43 -21.37 4.83 6.15
C PRO A 43 -21.32 4.11 7.49
N GLY A 44 -21.16 2.80 7.43
CA GLY A 44 -20.79 1.98 8.57
C GLY A 44 -19.28 1.99 8.83
N ILE A 45 -18.81 1.05 9.62
CA ILE A 45 -17.40 0.92 10.00
C ILE A 45 -16.51 0.84 8.75
N MET A 46 -15.36 1.53 8.79
CA MET A 46 -14.36 1.56 7.73
C MET A 46 -14.90 2.06 6.38
N HIS A 47 -15.74 3.10 6.39
CA HIS A 47 -16.37 3.69 5.20
C HIS A 47 -17.25 2.73 4.38
N ARG A 48 -17.59 1.58 4.93
CA ARG A 48 -18.49 0.65 4.28
C ARG A 48 -19.93 1.04 4.55
N VAL A 49 -20.70 1.11 3.49
CA VAL A 49 -22.12 1.41 3.58
C VAL A 49 -22.83 0.32 4.40
N GLU A 50 -23.63 0.71 5.38
CA GLU A 50 -24.51 -0.22 6.07
C GLU A 50 -25.49 -0.84 5.09
N SER A 51 -25.54 -2.15 5.02
CA SER A 51 -26.40 -2.89 4.10
C SER A 51 -26.89 -4.16 4.73
N GLY A 52 -28.18 -4.44 4.52
CA GLY A 52 -28.83 -5.71 4.91
C GLY A 52 -28.52 -6.87 3.98
N SER A 53 -27.85 -6.65 2.84
CA SER A 53 -27.53 -7.71 1.89
C SER A 53 -26.48 -8.69 2.45
N PHE A 54 -26.75 -9.99 2.29
CA PHE A 54 -25.82 -11.05 2.68
C PHE A 54 -24.44 -10.90 1.99
N PHE A 55 -24.43 -10.53 0.71
CA PHE A 55 -23.19 -10.33 -0.04
C PHE A 55 -22.41 -9.13 0.45
N ASP A 56 -23.08 -8.03 0.81
CA ASP A 56 -22.42 -6.86 1.38
C ASP A 56 -21.79 -7.18 2.75
N GLN A 57 -22.45 -7.95 3.58
CA GLN A 57 -21.91 -8.40 4.85
C GLN A 57 -20.63 -9.24 4.68
N ILE A 58 -20.63 -10.17 3.72
CA ILE A 58 -19.43 -10.95 3.37
C ILE A 58 -18.28 -10.05 2.93
N VAL A 59 -18.55 -9.11 2.04
CA VAL A 59 -17.53 -8.17 1.54
C VAL A 59 -17.01 -7.28 2.67
N ASN A 60 -17.87 -6.83 3.57
CA ASN A 60 -17.48 -6.03 4.73
C ASN A 60 -16.58 -6.83 5.68
N LEU A 61 -16.95 -8.06 6.03
CA LEU A 61 -16.13 -8.93 6.86
C LEU A 61 -14.78 -9.24 6.20
N PHE A 62 -14.80 -9.59 4.90
CA PHE A 62 -13.58 -9.83 4.14
C PHE A 62 -12.66 -8.58 4.15
N GLY A 63 -13.27 -7.40 4.00
CA GLY A 63 -12.55 -6.13 4.11
C GLY A 63 -11.85 -5.97 5.46
N ILE A 64 -12.60 -6.09 6.56
CA ILE A 64 -12.08 -5.91 7.92
C ILE A 64 -10.97 -6.92 8.24
N PHE A 65 -11.12 -8.20 7.85
CA PHE A 65 -10.16 -9.25 8.20
C PHE A 65 -8.95 -9.33 7.27
N ILE A 66 -9.10 -9.02 5.98
CA ILE A 66 -8.08 -9.35 4.97
C ILE A 66 -7.50 -8.10 4.29
N ILE A 67 -8.29 -7.03 4.11
CA ILE A 67 -7.88 -5.88 3.28
C ILE A 67 -7.41 -4.72 4.13
N ASP A 68 -8.30 -4.25 5.04
CA ASP A 68 -8.15 -2.96 5.73
C ASP A 68 -6.90 -2.93 6.59
N ASN A 69 -6.15 -1.84 6.46
CA ASN A 69 -4.89 -1.57 7.14
C ASN A 69 -3.73 -2.54 6.81
N ARG A 70 -3.98 -3.74 6.26
CA ARG A 70 -2.94 -4.72 5.91
C ARG A 70 -2.29 -4.40 4.58
N ALA A 71 -3.09 -4.08 3.57
CA ALA A 71 -2.59 -3.71 2.24
C ALA A 71 -1.66 -2.51 2.32
N ARG A 72 -2.08 -1.43 2.99
CA ARG A 72 -1.28 -0.22 3.21
C ARG A 72 0.02 -0.52 3.96
N ALA A 73 -0.07 -1.25 5.08
CA ALA A 73 1.10 -1.61 5.88
C ALA A 73 2.09 -2.47 5.09
N MET A 74 1.62 -3.44 4.31
CA MET A 74 2.49 -4.24 3.45
C MET A 74 3.22 -3.39 2.42
N PHE A 75 2.52 -2.47 1.72
CA PHE A 75 3.18 -1.57 0.77
C PHE A 75 4.23 -0.69 1.44
N ALA A 76 3.96 -0.19 2.67
CA ALA A 76 4.93 0.57 3.45
C ALA A 76 6.17 -0.28 3.79
N VAL A 77 5.99 -1.55 4.17
CA VAL A 77 7.10 -2.51 4.39
C VAL A 77 7.89 -2.72 3.10
N LEU A 78 7.21 -2.94 1.97
CA LEU A 78 7.88 -3.12 0.66
C LEU A 78 8.57 -1.83 0.19
N LEU A 79 8.02 -0.65 0.51
CA LEU A 79 8.69 0.62 0.27
C LEU A 79 10.02 0.68 1.04
N GLY A 80 9.99 0.48 2.35
CA GLY A 80 11.20 0.47 3.20
C GLY A 80 12.24 -0.51 2.70
N TYR A 81 11.81 -1.73 2.34
CA TYR A 81 12.67 -2.74 1.73
C TYR A 81 13.29 -2.22 0.43
N GLY A 82 12.48 -1.62 -0.44
CA GLY A 82 12.92 -1.06 -1.72
C GLY A 82 13.89 0.13 -1.58
N LEU A 83 13.80 0.93 -0.50
CA LEU A 83 14.75 2.02 -0.24
C LEU A 83 16.16 1.48 0.05
N VAL A 84 16.27 0.40 0.83
CA VAL A 84 17.56 -0.28 1.09
C VAL A 84 18.13 -0.85 -0.20
N LEU A 85 17.31 -1.54 -1.00
CA LEU A 85 17.75 -2.08 -2.29
C LEU A 85 18.22 -0.99 -3.27
N ALA A 86 17.51 0.14 -3.27
CA ALA A 86 17.90 1.27 -4.11
C ALA A 86 19.24 1.87 -3.66
N LEU A 87 19.47 1.98 -2.34
CA LEU A 87 20.74 2.42 -1.77
C LEU A 87 21.87 1.47 -2.16
N GLU A 88 21.74 0.17 -1.85
CA GLU A 88 22.73 -0.87 -2.15
C GLU A 88 23.05 -0.94 -3.64
N GLY A 89 22.01 -0.84 -4.50
CA GLY A 89 22.17 -0.83 -5.95
C GLY A 89 22.92 0.41 -6.50
N GLN A 90 22.97 1.54 -5.77
CA GLN A 90 23.82 2.68 -6.13
C GLN A 90 25.26 2.51 -5.64
N ILE A 91 25.43 1.97 -4.42
CA ILE A 91 26.74 1.68 -3.85
C ILE A 91 27.46 0.63 -4.70
N SER A 92 26.77 -0.44 -5.14
CA SER A 92 27.35 -1.48 -6.01
C SER A 92 27.79 -0.95 -7.38
N LYS A 93 27.28 0.23 -7.81
CA LYS A 93 27.71 0.95 -9.02
C LYS A 93 28.86 1.95 -8.76
N GLY A 94 29.53 1.84 -7.61
CA GLY A 94 30.64 2.72 -7.24
C GLY A 94 30.24 4.12 -6.78
N LYS A 95 28.94 4.37 -6.50
CA LYS A 95 28.51 5.66 -5.95
C LYS A 95 28.77 5.69 -4.45
N ASN A 96 29.21 6.87 -3.96
CA ASN A 96 29.38 7.02 -2.53
C ASN A 96 28.00 7.03 -1.84
N GLU A 97 27.97 6.67 -0.56
CA GLU A 97 26.77 6.49 0.24
C GLU A 97 25.92 7.78 0.33
N ASN A 98 26.55 8.95 0.43
CA ASN A 98 25.86 10.24 0.46
C ASN A 98 25.09 10.49 -0.85
N HIS A 99 25.72 10.17 -1.99
CA HIS A 99 25.08 10.29 -3.30
C HIS A 99 23.91 9.29 -3.45
N ALA A 100 24.07 8.07 -2.96
CA ALA A 100 23.01 7.04 -2.97
C ALA A 100 21.79 7.49 -2.14
N VAL A 101 22.00 8.08 -0.96
CA VAL A 101 20.90 8.64 -0.14
C VAL A 101 20.24 9.83 -0.86
N LYS A 102 20.99 10.70 -1.55
CA LYS A 102 20.40 11.78 -2.36
C LYS A 102 19.43 11.23 -3.42
N ILE A 103 19.79 10.13 -4.09
CA ILE A 103 18.94 9.48 -5.08
C ILE A 103 17.65 8.95 -4.43
N VAL A 104 17.75 8.32 -3.26
CA VAL A 104 16.59 7.84 -2.50
C VAL A 104 15.67 9.00 -2.11
N ARG A 105 16.21 10.09 -1.56
CA ARG A 105 15.42 11.29 -1.21
C ARG A 105 14.74 11.89 -2.44
N ARG A 106 15.46 11.96 -3.57
CA ARG A 106 14.91 12.46 -4.83
C ARG A 106 13.74 11.61 -5.32
N ARG A 107 13.84 10.28 -5.21
CA ARG A 107 12.73 9.39 -5.50
C ARG A 107 11.52 9.68 -4.60
N SER A 108 11.73 9.91 -3.32
CA SER A 108 10.68 10.24 -2.36
C SER A 108 9.99 11.57 -2.71
N TRP A 109 10.73 12.59 -3.12
CA TRP A 109 10.16 13.84 -3.60
C TRP A 109 9.27 13.67 -4.84
N TYR A 110 9.69 12.84 -5.80
CA TYR A 110 8.85 12.58 -6.98
C TYR A 110 7.63 11.73 -6.66
N LEU A 111 7.68 10.86 -5.65
CA LEU A 111 6.48 10.18 -5.16
C LEU A 111 5.48 11.18 -4.58
N ILE A 112 5.93 12.19 -3.82
CA ILE A 112 5.06 13.29 -3.35
C ILE A 112 4.42 14.01 -4.55
N LEU A 113 5.21 14.38 -5.54
CA LEU A 113 4.70 15.06 -6.72
C LEU A 113 3.64 14.24 -7.48
N PHE A 114 3.87 12.93 -7.68
CA PHE A 114 2.90 12.05 -8.32
C PHE A 114 1.63 11.90 -7.49
N GLY A 115 1.77 11.84 -6.15
CA GLY A 115 0.64 11.82 -5.25
C GLY A 115 -0.17 13.11 -5.30
N VAL A 116 0.48 14.28 -5.39
CA VAL A 116 -0.22 15.57 -5.59
C VAL A 116 -1.03 15.56 -6.88
N VAL A 117 -0.43 15.11 -7.99
CA VAL A 117 -1.14 14.99 -9.27
C VAL A 117 -2.35 14.04 -9.15
N LEU A 118 -2.16 12.88 -8.52
CA LEU A 118 -3.24 11.90 -8.31
C LEU A 118 -4.35 12.48 -7.43
N ALA A 119 -4.01 13.00 -6.25
CA ALA A 119 -5.01 13.46 -5.29
C ALA A 119 -5.72 14.74 -5.76
N VAL A 120 -4.99 15.73 -6.26
CA VAL A 120 -5.55 17.03 -6.60
C VAL A 120 -6.21 17.03 -7.97
N LEU A 121 -5.51 16.55 -9.02
CA LEU A 121 -5.99 16.65 -10.40
C LEU A 121 -6.91 15.48 -10.79
N ILE A 122 -6.58 14.25 -10.40
CA ILE A 122 -7.41 13.08 -10.72
C ILE A 122 -8.50 12.91 -9.68
N GLY A 123 -8.21 13.22 -8.42
CA GLY A 123 -9.14 13.05 -7.31
C GLY A 123 -9.16 11.63 -6.74
N GLY A 124 -8.14 10.84 -7.05
CA GLY A 124 -7.97 9.50 -6.51
C GLY A 124 -7.46 9.50 -5.08
N GLN A 125 -7.71 8.40 -4.38
CA GLN A 125 -7.17 8.18 -3.04
C GLN A 125 -5.65 8.05 -3.12
N ASP A 126 -4.93 8.93 -2.42
CA ASP A 126 -3.48 8.97 -2.50
C ASP A 126 -2.77 8.41 -1.28
N ILE A 127 -1.84 7.53 -1.52
CA ILE A 127 -0.88 7.03 -0.55
C ILE A 127 0.58 7.39 -0.94
N LEU A 128 0.79 7.85 -2.18
CA LEU A 128 2.13 8.14 -2.71
C LEU A 128 2.77 9.32 -1.99
N MET A 129 1.99 10.38 -1.68
CA MET A 129 2.48 11.52 -0.90
C MET A 129 2.96 11.05 0.48
N ALA A 130 2.13 10.27 1.17
CA ALA A 130 2.48 9.75 2.48
C ALA A 130 3.74 8.86 2.45
N TYR A 131 3.86 8.02 1.44
CA TYR A 131 5.07 7.20 1.24
C TYR A 131 6.30 8.04 0.87
N GLY A 132 6.12 9.09 0.10
CA GLY A 132 7.18 10.03 -0.20
C GLY A 132 7.69 10.75 1.06
N VAL A 133 6.78 11.26 1.90
CA VAL A 133 7.10 11.88 3.20
C VAL A 133 7.79 10.87 4.10
N ALA A 134 7.24 9.65 4.27
CA ALA A 134 7.88 8.58 5.04
C ALA A 134 9.29 8.28 4.55
N GLY A 135 9.50 8.19 3.23
CA GLY A 135 10.82 7.96 2.62
C GLY A 135 11.83 9.07 2.93
N LEU A 136 11.38 10.34 2.97
CA LEU A 136 12.23 11.46 3.39
C LEU A 136 12.58 11.36 4.88
N LEU A 137 11.59 11.10 5.76
CA LEU A 137 11.76 11.01 7.20
C LEU A 137 12.67 9.84 7.61
N VAL A 138 12.56 8.68 6.95
CA VAL A 138 13.41 7.52 7.26
C VAL A 138 14.77 7.55 6.53
N SER A 139 15.00 8.48 5.61
CA SER A 139 16.24 8.54 4.83
C SER A 139 17.54 8.64 5.68
N PRO A 140 17.57 9.31 6.85
CA PRO A 140 18.74 9.29 7.74
C PRO A 140 19.01 7.90 8.32
N LEU A 141 17.96 7.09 8.53
CA LEU A 141 18.06 5.75 9.08
C LEU A 141 18.69 4.75 8.11
N LEU A 142 18.79 5.07 6.83
CA LEU A 142 19.43 4.19 5.83
C LEU A 142 20.90 3.92 6.16
N LYS A 143 21.58 4.88 6.79
CA LYS A 143 23.00 4.79 7.18
C LYS A 143 23.25 4.44 8.64
N CYS A 144 22.22 4.45 9.48
CA CYS A 144 22.39 4.25 10.91
C CYS A 144 22.77 2.80 11.25
N LYS A 145 23.40 2.62 12.41
CA LYS A 145 23.68 1.29 12.97
C LYS A 145 22.37 0.57 13.32
N MET A 146 22.39 -0.76 13.31
CA MET A 146 21.22 -1.58 13.64
C MET A 146 20.61 -1.22 15.00
N LYS A 147 21.43 -0.97 16.02
CA LYS A 147 20.95 -0.54 17.35
C LYS A 147 20.11 0.74 17.28
N THR A 148 20.55 1.74 16.49
CA THR A 148 19.80 2.99 16.28
C THR A 148 18.47 2.73 15.56
N LEU A 149 18.50 1.88 14.53
CA LEU A 149 17.27 1.52 13.79
C LEU A 149 16.24 0.86 14.71
N ILE A 150 16.66 -0.13 15.51
CA ILE A 150 15.80 -0.83 16.48
C ILE A 150 15.27 0.16 17.52
N ARG A 151 16.14 1.00 18.11
CA ARG A 151 15.71 2.01 19.09
C ARG A 151 14.67 2.96 18.51
N THR A 152 14.90 3.49 17.31
CA THR A 152 13.95 4.38 16.64
C THR A 152 12.64 3.68 16.37
N PHE A 153 12.68 2.44 15.86
CA PHE A 153 11.49 1.62 15.65
C PHE A 153 10.69 1.44 16.95
N THR A 154 11.36 1.04 18.04
CA THR A 154 10.70 0.82 19.32
C THR A 154 10.04 2.09 19.85
N ILE A 155 10.76 3.23 19.86
CA ILE A 155 10.21 4.51 20.34
C ILE A 155 8.98 4.91 19.52
N ILE A 156 9.11 4.91 18.20
CA ILE A 156 8.00 5.28 17.31
C ILE A 156 6.81 4.34 17.49
N THR A 157 7.06 3.03 17.58
CA THR A 157 5.97 2.05 17.75
C THR A 157 5.26 2.24 19.10
N ILE A 158 5.98 2.50 20.19
CA ILE A 158 5.36 2.78 21.50
C ILE A 158 4.48 4.04 21.43
N LEU A 159 4.97 5.10 20.78
CA LEU A 159 4.17 6.32 20.59
C LEU A 159 2.89 6.02 19.81
N TYR A 160 2.96 5.26 18.73
CA TYR A 160 1.76 4.88 17.97
C TYR A 160 0.80 3.99 18.77
N ILE A 161 1.30 3.04 19.57
CA ILE A 161 0.46 2.18 20.43
C ILE A 161 -0.34 3.03 21.44
N ILE A 162 0.26 4.09 21.96
CA ILE A 162 -0.40 4.97 22.93
C ILE A 162 -1.38 5.92 22.22
N PHE A 163 -0.93 6.61 21.17
CA PHE A 163 -1.68 7.73 20.60
C PHE A 163 -2.73 7.30 19.56
N ILE A 164 -2.49 6.28 18.74
CA ILE A 164 -3.43 5.90 17.66
C ILE A 164 -4.82 5.55 18.19
N PRO A 165 -4.99 4.68 19.20
CA PRO A 165 -6.32 4.38 19.72
C PRO A 165 -7.03 5.63 20.26
N ILE A 166 -6.31 6.49 20.97
CA ILE A 166 -6.85 7.73 21.56
C ILE A 166 -7.30 8.70 20.46
N ILE A 167 -6.45 8.93 19.45
CA ILE A 167 -6.76 9.81 18.32
C ILE A 167 -8.02 9.31 17.59
N TRP A 168 -8.11 8.02 17.32
CA TRP A 168 -9.28 7.44 16.65
C TRP A 168 -10.52 7.44 17.55
N GLY A 169 -10.36 7.27 18.87
CA GLY A 169 -11.43 7.44 19.85
C GLY A 169 -12.05 8.84 19.78
N PHE A 170 -11.23 9.88 19.85
CA PHE A 170 -11.70 11.26 19.73
C PHE A 170 -12.22 11.61 18.33
N ASN A 171 -11.59 11.08 17.28
CA ASN A 171 -12.05 11.31 15.91
C ASN A 171 -13.46 10.76 15.68
N MET A 172 -13.71 9.51 16.09
CA MET A 172 -15.02 8.87 15.95
C MET A 172 -16.06 9.55 16.87
N GLN A 173 -15.68 9.95 18.08
CA GLN A 173 -16.55 10.71 18.97
C GLN A 173 -16.94 12.09 18.40
N ALA A 174 -16.03 12.74 17.68
CA ALA A 174 -16.32 14.03 17.04
C ALA A 174 -17.30 13.88 15.85
N ILE A 175 -17.26 12.73 15.15
CA ILE A 175 -18.22 12.38 14.10
C ILE A 175 -19.60 12.04 14.69
N GLY A 176 -19.62 11.38 15.84
CA GLY A 176 -20.86 11.01 16.54
C GLY A 176 -21.46 9.68 16.14
N ASP A 177 -20.79 8.91 15.26
CA ASP A 177 -21.24 7.63 14.73
C ASP A 177 -20.09 6.63 14.59
N TYR A 178 -20.41 5.34 14.35
CA TYR A 178 -19.42 4.28 14.09
C TYR A 178 -18.79 4.39 12.70
N GLY A 179 -19.43 5.09 11.77
CA GLY A 179 -18.98 5.31 10.42
C GLY A 179 -18.19 6.60 10.23
N PHE A 180 -17.64 6.75 9.05
CA PHE A 180 -17.00 7.98 8.60
C PHE A 180 -17.79 8.50 7.41
N SER A 181 -18.04 9.82 7.39
CA SER A 181 -18.67 10.45 6.23
C SER A 181 -17.91 10.06 4.94
N PRO A 182 -18.62 9.78 3.85
CA PRO A 182 -17.98 9.50 2.58
C PRO A 182 -17.15 10.70 2.12
N ASP A 183 -16.05 10.42 1.41
CA ASP A 183 -15.16 11.47 0.89
C ASP A 183 -15.79 12.25 -0.28
N VAL A 184 -16.99 11.84 -0.72
CA VAL A 184 -17.72 12.40 -1.85
C VAL A 184 -19.20 12.60 -1.52
N SER A 185 -19.84 13.55 -2.22
CA SER A 185 -21.25 13.90 -2.07
C SER A 185 -21.88 14.10 -3.46
N ALA A 186 -23.17 13.80 -3.59
CA ALA A 186 -23.93 14.01 -4.84
C ALA A 186 -23.86 15.45 -5.40
N LYS A 187 -23.53 16.43 -4.57
CA LYS A 187 -23.40 17.84 -4.99
C LYS A 187 -21.99 18.21 -5.46
N ASP A 188 -21.06 17.29 -5.40
CA ASP A 188 -19.67 17.57 -5.73
C ASP A 188 -19.50 17.81 -7.22
N THR A 189 -18.77 18.86 -7.55
CA THR A 189 -18.31 19.13 -8.90
C THR A 189 -16.79 18.95 -8.98
N TYR A 190 -16.26 18.71 -10.16
CA TYR A 190 -14.82 18.59 -10.34
C TYR A 190 -14.08 19.82 -9.80
N LEU A 191 -14.59 21.03 -10.05
CA LEU A 191 -13.94 22.27 -9.65
C LEU A 191 -13.96 22.44 -8.13
N SER A 192 -15.12 22.22 -7.47
CA SER A 192 -15.25 22.38 -6.02
C SER A 192 -14.36 21.41 -5.26
N THR A 193 -14.34 20.14 -5.67
CA THR A 193 -13.49 19.11 -5.03
C THR A 193 -12.01 19.34 -5.30
N THR A 194 -11.64 19.80 -6.51
CA THR A 194 -10.24 20.12 -6.84
C THR A 194 -9.73 21.30 -6.00
N MET A 195 -10.54 22.37 -5.82
CA MET A 195 -10.17 23.50 -4.98
C MET A 195 -10.01 23.08 -3.51
N LEU A 196 -10.92 22.26 -3.00
CA LEU A 196 -10.84 21.75 -1.63
C LEU A 196 -9.58 20.90 -1.42
N ARG A 197 -9.27 19.99 -2.34
CA ARG A 197 -8.05 19.15 -2.30
C ARG A 197 -6.80 20.00 -2.41
N LEU A 198 -6.79 21.02 -3.26
CA LEU A 198 -5.67 21.96 -3.38
C LEU A 198 -5.40 22.71 -2.09
N LEU A 199 -6.45 23.07 -1.35
CA LEU A 199 -6.35 23.74 -0.05
C LEU A 199 -5.74 22.82 1.03
N PHE A 200 -6.15 21.55 1.04
CA PHE A 200 -5.74 20.60 2.08
C PHE A 200 -4.49 19.78 1.73
N PHE A 201 -4.07 19.71 0.46
CA PHE A 201 -2.95 18.88 0.04
C PHE A 201 -1.64 19.10 0.82
N PRO A 202 -1.29 20.31 1.30
CA PRO A 202 -0.04 20.49 2.05
C PRO A 202 -0.08 19.83 3.43
N VAL A 203 -1.26 19.67 4.02
CA VAL A 203 -1.46 19.18 5.39
C VAL A 203 -1.71 17.67 5.43
N ILE A 204 -2.51 17.14 4.49
CA ILE A 204 -2.92 15.75 4.47
C ILE A 204 -1.74 14.77 4.52
N PRO A 205 -0.67 14.92 3.71
CA PRO A 205 0.45 13.96 3.72
C PRO A 205 1.20 13.87 5.04
N VAL A 206 1.11 14.91 5.86
CA VAL A 206 1.69 14.93 7.22
C VAL A 206 0.69 14.36 8.21
N LEU A 207 -0.57 14.82 8.16
CA LEU A 207 -1.63 14.40 9.06
C LEU A 207 -1.87 12.90 9.01
N ILE A 208 -1.80 12.29 7.84
CA ILE A 208 -1.99 10.84 7.67
C ILE A 208 -1.00 10.01 8.49
N HIS A 209 0.20 10.55 8.79
CA HIS A 209 1.17 9.86 9.64
C HIS A 209 0.78 9.86 11.12
N PHE A 210 -0.09 10.75 11.56
CA PHE A 210 -0.65 10.73 12.91
C PHE A 210 -1.86 9.79 13.01
N MET A 211 -2.59 9.61 11.93
CA MET A 211 -3.76 8.73 11.88
C MET A 211 -3.39 7.26 11.59
N PHE A 212 -2.31 7.02 10.85
CA PHE A 212 -1.91 5.70 10.40
C PHE A 212 -0.41 5.44 10.59
N PRO A 213 -0.04 4.26 11.09
CA PRO A 213 1.34 3.91 11.44
C PRO A 213 2.20 3.55 10.21
N ILE A 214 2.36 4.48 9.27
CA ILE A 214 3.16 4.28 8.05
C ILE A 214 4.65 4.19 8.40
N LEU A 215 5.15 5.06 9.27
CA LEU A 215 6.56 5.10 9.63
C LEU A 215 7.07 3.79 10.25
N PRO A 216 6.41 3.17 11.25
CA PRO A 216 6.84 1.88 11.78
C PRO A 216 6.90 0.81 10.70
N SER A 217 5.91 0.77 9.78
CA SER A 217 5.88 -0.20 8.68
C SER A 217 7.05 -0.02 7.72
N VAL A 218 7.41 1.23 7.36
CA VAL A 218 8.59 1.52 6.52
C VAL A 218 9.89 1.13 7.24
N ILE A 219 10.03 1.43 8.55
CA ILE A 219 11.22 1.08 9.33
C ILE A 219 11.35 -0.44 9.46
N LEU A 220 10.24 -1.18 9.63
CA LEU A 220 10.23 -2.65 9.55
C LEU A 220 10.77 -3.13 8.20
N GLY A 221 10.36 -2.49 7.11
CA GLY A 221 10.88 -2.75 5.77
C GLY A 221 12.39 -2.56 5.67
N LEU A 222 12.94 -1.47 6.23
CA LEU A 222 14.38 -1.25 6.32
C LEU A 222 15.06 -2.38 7.13
N TRP A 223 14.46 -2.78 8.23
CA TRP A 223 15.00 -3.81 9.11
C TRP A 223 15.09 -5.15 8.43
N ILE A 224 13.97 -5.66 7.87
CA ILE A 224 13.97 -6.97 7.20
C ILE A 224 14.83 -6.99 5.93
N ALA A 225 15.03 -5.84 5.27
CA ALA A 225 15.92 -5.72 4.12
C ALA A 225 17.39 -5.94 4.52
N ARG A 226 17.82 -5.38 5.66
CA ARG A 226 19.19 -5.58 6.18
C ARG A 226 19.49 -7.03 6.54
N TYR A 227 18.48 -7.82 6.92
CA TYR A 227 18.59 -9.27 7.11
C TYR A 227 18.39 -10.07 5.83
N GLN A 228 18.15 -9.40 4.69
CA GLN A 228 17.92 -10.01 3.38
C GLN A 228 16.80 -11.06 3.38
N LEU A 229 15.79 -10.91 4.26
CA LEU A 229 14.77 -11.93 4.47
C LEU A 229 13.96 -12.25 3.19
N LEU A 230 13.65 -11.25 2.37
CA LEU A 230 12.88 -11.43 1.13
C LEU A 230 13.77 -11.67 -0.11
N ILE A 231 15.09 -11.41 -0.01
CA ILE A 231 16.03 -11.67 -1.10
C ILE A 231 16.53 -13.10 -1.06
N LYS A 232 16.77 -13.61 0.14
CA LYS A 232 17.23 -14.99 0.37
C LYS A 232 16.20 -15.75 1.21
N PRO A 233 14.95 -15.87 0.72
CA PRO A 233 13.88 -16.50 1.48
C PRO A 233 14.20 -17.95 1.81
N GLU A 234 14.87 -18.68 0.91
CA GLU A 234 15.26 -20.09 1.09
C GLU A 234 16.14 -20.30 2.33
N GLN A 235 17.02 -19.35 2.64
CA GLN A 235 17.88 -19.39 3.84
C GLN A 235 17.17 -18.99 5.12
N ASN A 236 15.98 -18.38 5.01
CA ASN A 236 15.25 -17.81 6.13
C ASN A 236 13.83 -18.38 6.30
N LEU A 237 13.48 -19.49 5.63
CA LEU A 237 12.12 -20.03 5.58
C LEU A 237 11.49 -20.18 6.97
N LYS A 238 12.21 -20.76 7.93
CA LYS A 238 11.68 -20.94 9.30
C LYS A 238 11.27 -19.62 9.94
N LYS A 239 12.09 -18.57 9.80
CA LYS A 239 11.78 -17.21 10.32
C LYS A 239 10.57 -16.62 9.58
N LEU A 240 10.54 -16.75 8.25
CA LEU A 240 9.43 -16.26 7.43
C LEU A 240 8.11 -16.92 7.82
N TYR A 241 8.09 -18.25 8.07
CA TYR A 241 6.90 -18.96 8.53
C TYR A 241 6.42 -18.44 9.88
N TYR A 242 7.32 -18.30 10.86
CA TYR A 242 6.94 -17.78 12.18
C TYR A 242 6.36 -16.35 12.08
N ILE A 243 7.04 -15.45 11.34
CA ILE A 243 6.56 -14.08 11.17
C ILE A 243 5.19 -14.06 10.48
N THR A 244 5.00 -14.88 9.44
CA THR A 244 3.75 -14.94 8.70
C THR A 244 2.62 -15.48 9.58
N ILE A 245 2.78 -16.61 10.25
CA ILE A 245 1.72 -17.24 11.04
C ILE A 245 1.34 -16.40 12.24
N ILE A 246 2.34 -15.97 13.02
CA ILE A 246 2.12 -15.15 14.22
C ILE A 246 1.53 -13.79 13.82
N GLY A 247 2.07 -13.18 12.75
CA GLY A 247 1.59 -11.90 12.28
C GLY A 247 0.15 -11.94 11.75
N LEU A 248 -0.23 -12.99 11.03
CA LEU A 248 -1.61 -13.21 10.61
C LEU A 248 -2.53 -13.42 11.82
N ALA A 249 -2.13 -14.26 12.79
CA ALA A 249 -2.91 -14.50 13.98
C ALA A 249 -3.18 -13.21 14.78
N ILE A 250 -2.13 -12.41 15.06
CA ILE A 250 -2.28 -11.11 15.74
C ILE A 250 -3.20 -10.18 14.96
N SER A 251 -3.03 -10.12 13.65
CA SER A 251 -3.82 -9.24 12.79
C SER A 251 -5.29 -9.64 12.74
N LEU A 252 -5.59 -10.93 12.67
CA LEU A 252 -6.96 -11.45 12.67
C LEU A 252 -7.63 -11.26 14.04
N ILE A 253 -6.92 -11.56 15.14
CA ILE A 253 -7.41 -11.34 16.50
C ILE A 253 -7.71 -9.86 16.74
N GLY A 254 -6.85 -8.95 16.24
CA GLY A 254 -7.05 -7.51 16.35
C GLY A 254 -8.21 -6.96 15.52
N ALA A 255 -8.69 -7.72 14.52
CA ALA A 255 -9.87 -7.38 13.72
C ALA A 255 -11.20 -7.83 14.35
N LEU A 256 -11.16 -8.89 15.18
CA LEU A 256 -12.36 -9.50 15.75
C LEU A 256 -13.25 -8.49 16.49
N PRO A 257 -12.76 -7.66 17.43
CA PRO A 257 -13.63 -6.73 18.14
C PRO A 257 -14.34 -5.75 17.21
N LEU A 258 -13.63 -5.27 16.17
CA LEU A 258 -14.19 -4.33 15.21
C LEU A 258 -15.33 -4.96 14.39
N SER A 259 -15.24 -6.23 14.06
CA SER A 259 -16.28 -6.92 13.28
C SER A 259 -17.60 -7.13 14.03
N PHE A 260 -17.62 -6.98 15.35
CA PHE A 260 -18.83 -7.08 16.17
C PHE A 260 -19.52 -5.74 16.41
N ILE A 261 -18.82 -4.61 16.21
CA ILE A 261 -19.37 -3.27 16.42
C ILE A 261 -20.47 -2.99 15.40
N GLY A 262 -21.59 -2.45 15.87
CA GLY A 262 -22.77 -2.15 15.05
C GLY A 262 -23.62 -3.37 14.67
N THR A 263 -23.20 -4.59 15.07
CA THR A 263 -23.96 -5.82 14.80
C THR A 263 -24.31 -6.56 16.08
N LEU A 264 -23.32 -7.08 16.78
CA LEU A 264 -23.49 -7.83 18.03
C LEU A 264 -23.08 -7.02 19.27
N TRP A 265 -22.38 -5.93 19.09
CA TRP A 265 -21.84 -5.10 20.16
C TRP A 265 -21.95 -3.61 19.82
N TYR A 266 -22.54 -2.86 20.76
CA TYR A 266 -22.80 -1.42 20.63
C TYR A 266 -22.06 -0.65 21.73
N PRO A 267 -20.72 -0.51 21.67
CA PRO A 267 -19.95 0.26 22.64
C PRO A 267 -20.21 1.77 22.48
N SER A 268 -19.66 2.59 23.39
CA SER A 268 -19.62 4.04 23.14
C SER A 268 -18.82 4.34 21.85
N VAL A 269 -19.17 5.42 21.16
CA VAL A 269 -18.51 5.83 19.91
C VAL A 269 -17.01 6.03 20.13
N PHE A 270 -16.60 6.59 21.27
CA PHE A 270 -15.20 6.70 21.65
C PHE A 270 -14.51 5.34 21.75
N THR A 271 -15.14 4.37 22.40
CA THR A 271 -14.61 2.99 22.53
C THR A 271 -14.49 2.32 21.16
N ALA A 272 -15.49 2.49 20.30
CA ALA A 272 -15.44 1.99 18.92
C ALA A 272 -14.24 2.56 18.14
N GLY A 273 -13.98 3.87 18.30
CA GLY A 273 -12.81 4.52 17.72
C GLY A 273 -11.48 3.96 18.25
N MET A 274 -11.38 3.72 19.57
CA MET A 274 -10.20 3.09 20.16
C MET A 274 -9.95 1.68 19.58
N ILE A 275 -11.00 0.89 19.39
CA ILE A 275 -10.93 -0.45 18.80
C ILE A 275 -10.47 -0.36 17.34
N ASN A 276 -11.00 0.60 16.59
CA ASN A 276 -10.51 0.86 15.23
C ASN A 276 -9.01 1.21 15.23
N GLY A 277 -8.55 2.02 16.18
CA GLY A 277 -7.12 2.30 16.37
C GLY A 277 -6.28 1.06 16.65
N ILE A 278 -6.77 0.12 17.47
CA ILE A 278 -6.11 -1.18 17.72
C ILE A 278 -6.07 -2.03 16.44
N HIS A 279 -7.16 -2.07 15.68
CA HIS A 279 -7.20 -2.74 14.38
C HIS A 279 -6.17 -2.16 13.40
N ILE A 280 -6.01 -0.84 13.36
CA ILE A 280 -4.99 -0.16 12.55
C ILE A 280 -3.57 -0.58 12.98
N LEU A 281 -3.30 -0.66 14.26
CA LEU A 281 -1.99 -1.06 14.80
C LEU A 281 -1.67 -2.53 14.49
N THR A 282 -2.63 -3.43 14.68
CA THR A 282 -2.44 -4.86 14.35
C THR A 282 -2.30 -5.10 12.85
N GLY A 283 -2.82 -4.18 12.03
CA GLY A 283 -2.60 -4.15 10.59
C GLY A 283 -1.12 -4.02 10.19
N ILE A 284 -0.24 -3.38 11.00
CA ILE A 284 1.21 -3.31 10.76
C ILE A 284 1.80 -4.73 10.68
N VAL A 285 1.45 -5.54 11.69
CA VAL A 285 1.95 -6.91 11.81
C VAL A 285 1.37 -7.79 10.69
N GLY A 286 0.10 -7.58 10.34
CA GLY A 286 -0.55 -8.21 9.18
C GLY A 286 0.14 -7.86 7.85
N GLY A 287 0.50 -6.60 7.64
CA GLY A 287 1.24 -6.18 6.45
C GLY A 287 2.63 -6.81 6.35
N LEU A 288 3.34 -6.92 7.47
CA LEU A 288 4.61 -7.66 7.54
C LEU A 288 4.40 -9.15 7.23
N ALA A 289 3.33 -9.76 7.77
CA ALA A 289 2.97 -11.16 7.51
C ALA A 289 2.69 -11.39 6.02
N TYR A 290 1.99 -10.48 5.36
CA TYR A 290 1.77 -10.57 3.92
C TYR A 290 3.09 -10.48 3.13
N ALA A 291 3.96 -9.53 3.46
CA ALA A 291 5.26 -9.40 2.82
C ALA A 291 6.11 -10.68 2.95
N THR A 292 6.15 -11.26 4.16
CA THR A 292 6.90 -12.51 4.41
C THR A 292 6.22 -13.73 3.78
N GLY A 293 4.89 -13.77 3.74
CA GLY A 293 4.10 -14.78 3.04
C GLY A 293 4.42 -14.83 1.53
N PHE A 294 4.50 -13.66 0.87
CA PHE A 294 4.94 -13.59 -0.52
C PHE A 294 6.41 -13.98 -0.70
N GLY A 295 7.26 -13.75 0.30
CA GLY A 295 8.62 -14.30 0.34
C GLY A 295 8.62 -15.84 0.29
N ILE A 296 7.76 -16.49 1.10
CA ILE A 296 7.58 -17.95 1.10
C ILE A 296 7.04 -18.45 -0.24
N ILE A 297 5.97 -17.81 -0.75
CA ILE A 297 5.39 -18.16 -2.05
C ILE A 297 6.45 -18.08 -3.15
N GLY A 298 7.18 -16.97 -3.22
CA GLY A 298 8.23 -16.75 -4.22
C GLY A 298 9.36 -17.79 -4.16
N SER A 299 9.71 -18.28 -2.95
CA SER A 299 10.71 -19.34 -2.79
C SER A 299 10.26 -20.70 -3.31
N ARG A 300 8.95 -20.96 -3.28
CA ARG A 300 8.34 -22.24 -3.72
C ARG A 300 7.98 -22.27 -5.19
N LEU A 301 7.87 -21.13 -5.86
CA LEU A 301 7.55 -21.05 -7.28
C LEU A 301 8.76 -21.50 -8.12
N LYS A 302 8.83 -22.80 -8.39
CA LYS A 302 9.86 -23.38 -9.29
C LYS A 302 9.56 -23.07 -10.75
N ASN A 303 8.30 -23.23 -11.16
CA ASN A 303 7.80 -22.92 -12.49
C ASN A 303 6.74 -21.83 -12.41
N LEU A 304 6.94 -20.74 -13.15
CA LEU A 304 6.00 -19.62 -13.21
C LEU A 304 4.91 -19.94 -14.23
N GLY A 305 3.71 -20.23 -13.75
CA GLY A 305 2.52 -20.35 -14.61
C GLY A 305 2.10 -18.99 -15.16
N TYR A 306 1.23 -19.01 -16.18
CA TYR A 306 0.74 -17.80 -16.87
C TYR A 306 0.18 -16.74 -15.89
N PHE A 307 -0.61 -17.16 -14.91
CA PHE A 307 -1.19 -16.27 -13.89
C PHE A 307 -0.10 -15.56 -13.07
N SER A 308 0.90 -16.29 -12.58
CA SER A 308 2.01 -15.70 -11.82
C SER A 308 2.82 -14.72 -12.67
N LEU A 309 3.05 -15.02 -13.94
CA LEU A 309 3.73 -14.12 -14.87
C LEU A 309 2.95 -12.84 -15.11
N SER A 310 1.63 -12.92 -15.23
CA SER A 310 0.74 -11.77 -15.39
C SER A 310 0.76 -10.85 -14.15
N LEU A 311 0.72 -11.43 -12.93
CA LEU A 311 0.84 -10.67 -11.69
C LEU A 311 2.22 -10.01 -11.54
N ILE A 312 3.28 -10.69 -11.94
CA ILE A 312 4.64 -10.12 -11.97
C ILE A 312 4.72 -8.96 -12.96
N ALA A 313 4.12 -9.10 -14.14
CA ALA A 313 4.05 -8.04 -15.14
C ALA A 313 3.34 -6.80 -14.60
N LEU A 314 2.25 -6.99 -13.87
CA LEU A 314 1.52 -5.92 -13.16
C LEU A 314 2.40 -5.29 -12.08
N GLY A 315 3.04 -6.08 -11.22
CA GLY A 315 3.89 -5.60 -10.15
C GLY A 315 5.12 -4.82 -10.61
N LYS A 316 5.72 -5.16 -11.76
CA LYS A 316 6.79 -4.39 -12.39
C LYS A 316 6.35 -2.96 -12.76
N ARG A 317 5.05 -2.76 -13.00
CA ARG A 317 4.42 -1.49 -13.43
C ARG A 317 3.47 -0.94 -12.37
N SER A 318 3.73 -1.26 -11.11
CA SER A 318 2.81 -1.00 -9.99
C SER A 318 2.46 0.48 -9.80
N LEU A 319 3.36 1.42 -10.10
CA LEU A 319 3.09 2.86 -10.01
C LEU A 319 2.09 3.29 -11.10
N THR A 320 2.31 2.86 -12.34
CA THR A 320 1.41 3.16 -13.46
C THR A 320 0.01 2.60 -13.20
N PHE A 321 -0.07 1.33 -12.78
CA PHE A 321 -1.36 0.69 -12.57
C PHE A 321 -2.04 1.11 -11.26
N PHE A 322 -1.31 1.53 -10.25
CA PHE A 322 -1.90 2.19 -9.08
C PHE A 322 -2.66 3.46 -9.50
N VAL A 323 -2.00 4.37 -10.23
CA VAL A 323 -2.63 5.61 -10.69
C VAL A 323 -3.79 5.34 -11.65
N LEU A 324 -3.67 4.36 -12.55
CA LEU A 324 -4.74 3.96 -13.45
C LEU A 324 -5.95 3.42 -12.70
N ASN A 325 -5.74 2.55 -11.72
CA ASN A 325 -6.81 1.98 -10.92
C ASN A 325 -7.58 3.06 -10.15
N GLU A 326 -6.86 4.00 -9.51
CA GLU A 326 -7.48 5.13 -8.81
C GLU A 326 -8.26 6.03 -9.78
N ALA A 327 -7.70 6.33 -10.95
CA ALA A 327 -8.39 7.12 -11.95
C ALA A 327 -9.69 6.44 -12.43
N LEU A 328 -9.66 5.11 -12.62
CA LEU A 328 -10.86 4.36 -13.01
C LEU A 328 -11.90 4.30 -11.89
N LEU A 329 -11.48 4.19 -10.61
CA LEU A 329 -12.42 4.29 -9.48
C LEU A 329 -13.10 5.66 -9.46
N VAL A 330 -12.34 6.75 -9.61
CA VAL A 330 -12.90 8.11 -9.68
C VAL A 330 -13.88 8.24 -10.85
N ILE A 331 -13.48 7.79 -12.03
CA ILE A 331 -14.34 7.88 -13.23
C ILE A 331 -15.64 7.11 -13.03
N LEU A 332 -15.59 5.91 -12.50
CA LEU A 332 -16.78 5.06 -12.38
C LEU A 332 -17.64 5.40 -11.17
N LEU A 333 -17.04 5.63 -10.00
CA LEU A 333 -17.77 5.72 -8.74
C LEU A 333 -18.05 7.16 -8.29
N SER A 334 -17.20 8.13 -8.67
CA SER A 334 -17.37 9.52 -8.21
C SER A 334 -18.54 10.21 -8.90
N PRO A 335 -19.26 11.12 -8.20
CA PRO A 335 -20.32 11.94 -8.77
C PRO A 335 -19.84 12.88 -9.88
N VAL A 336 -18.55 13.10 -9.97
CA VAL A 336 -17.92 13.98 -10.97
C VAL A 336 -17.98 13.40 -12.40
N ALA A 337 -18.17 12.07 -12.54
CA ALA A 337 -18.19 11.40 -13.85
C ALA A 337 -19.40 10.47 -14.02
N PHE A 338 -19.26 9.15 -13.80
CA PHE A 338 -20.36 8.19 -14.00
C PHE A 338 -21.29 8.03 -12.80
N ASP A 339 -20.91 8.50 -11.63
CA ASP A 339 -21.76 8.58 -10.44
C ASP A 339 -22.32 7.24 -9.93
N LEU A 340 -21.64 6.14 -10.21
CA LEU A 340 -22.11 4.84 -9.74
C LEU A 340 -22.07 4.71 -8.21
N GLY A 341 -21.21 5.48 -7.50
CA GLY A 341 -21.08 5.43 -6.05
C GLY A 341 -22.33 5.83 -5.28
N GLY A 342 -23.23 6.62 -5.90
CA GLY A 342 -24.55 6.94 -5.35
C GLY A 342 -25.62 5.86 -5.57
N HIS A 343 -25.29 4.77 -6.29
CA HIS A 343 -26.28 3.80 -6.75
C HIS A 343 -25.89 2.34 -6.48
N VAL A 344 -24.67 2.06 -6.07
CA VAL A 344 -24.15 0.70 -5.88
C VAL A 344 -23.92 0.37 -4.42
N SER A 345 -24.05 -0.92 -4.09
CA SER A 345 -23.73 -1.49 -2.78
C SER A 345 -22.23 -1.81 -2.64
N ASN A 346 -21.80 -2.19 -1.43
CA ASN A 346 -20.42 -2.63 -1.18
C ASN A 346 -20.01 -3.82 -2.06
N ALA A 347 -20.90 -4.78 -2.28
CA ALA A 347 -20.62 -5.94 -3.12
C ALA A 347 -20.44 -5.56 -4.60
N LEU A 348 -21.27 -4.68 -5.12
CA LEU A 348 -21.12 -4.18 -6.48
C LEU A 348 -19.87 -3.31 -6.64
N ALA A 349 -19.56 -2.46 -5.67
CA ALA A 349 -18.30 -1.70 -5.66
C ALA A 349 -17.08 -2.62 -5.64
N ALA A 350 -17.12 -3.71 -4.87
CA ALA A 350 -16.05 -4.72 -4.88
C ALA A 350 -15.92 -5.41 -6.25
N LEU A 351 -17.02 -5.73 -6.92
CA LEU A 351 -16.99 -6.29 -8.28
C LEU A 351 -16.40 -5.30 -9.30
N ILE A 352 -16.74 -4.01 -9.21
CA ILE A 352 -16.12 -2.96 -10.02
C ILE A 352 -14.62 -2.91 -9.77
N ALA A 353 -14.20 -2.91 -8.49
CA ALA A 353 -12.78 -2.91 -8.11
C ALA A 353 -12.02 -4.12 -8.67
N ILE A 354 -12.60 -5.32 -8.57
CA ILE A 354 -12.03 -6.54 -9.13
C ILE A 354 -11.91 -6.43 -10.66
N SER A 355 -12.95 -5.89 -11.33
CA SER A 355 -12.95 -5.70 -12.78
C SER A 355 -11.85 -4.74 -13.25
N ILE A 356 -11.65 -3.63 -12.53
CA ILE A 356 -10.56 -2.67 -12.77
C ILE A 356 -9.19 -3.38 -12.63
N TRP A 357 -9.02 -4.17 -11.57
CA TRP A 357 -7.78 -4.90 -11.37
C TRP A 357 -7.53 -5.96 -12.45
N ILE A 358 -8.56 -6.71 -12.86
CA ILE A 358 -8.45 -7.69 -13.97
C ILE A 358 -8.04 -6.97 -15.26
N LEU A 359 -8.65 -5.84 -15.58
CA LEU A 359 -8.25 -5.01 -16.72
C LEU A 359 -6.78 -4.62 -16.64
N SER A 360 -6.32 -4.21 -15.46
CA SER A 360 -4.91 -3.86 -15.22
C SER A 360 -3.97 -5.06 -15.40
N VAL A 361 -4.37 -6.26 -14.97
CA VAL A 361 -3.60 -7.51 -15.19
C VAL A 361 -3.50 -7.81 -16.68
N ILE A 362 -4.59 -7.68 -17.43
CA ILE A 362 -4.61 -7.90 -18.89
C ILE A 362 -3.68 -6.90 -19.59
N LEU A 363 -3.84 -5.61 -19.31
CA LEU A 363 -3.01 -4.55 -19.90
C LEU A 363 -1.53 -4.72 -19.57
N ALA A 364 -1.21 -5.03 -18.30
CA ALA A 364 0.17 -5.29 -17.88
C ALA A 364 0.79 -6.49 -18.62
N THR A 365 -0.01 -7.54 -18.85
CA THR A 365 0.42 -8.73 -19.58
C THR A 365 0.68 -8.43 -21.06
N ILE A 366 -0.18 -7.62 -21.69
CA ILE A 366 0.02 -7.14 -23.06
C ILE A 366 1.30 -6.29 -23.15
N MET A 367 1.49 -5.38 -22.21
CA MET A 367 2.69 -4.54 -22.14
C MET A 367 3.97 -5.39 -21.95
N GLU A 368 3.90 -6.46 -21.14
CA GLU A 368 5.05 -7.37 -20.93
C GLU A 368 5.40 -8.12 -22.22
N LYS A 369 4.39 -8.65 -22.94
CA LYS A 369 4.60 -9.32 -24.24
C LYS A 369 5.24 -8.41 -25.29
N ASN A 370 4.92 -7.14 -25.25
CA ASN A 370 5.47 -6.11 -26.16
C ASN A 370 6.76 -5.44 -25.62
N ASN A 371 7.35 -5.92 -24.54
CA ASN A 371 8.53 -5.34 -23.88
C ASN A 371 8.36 -3.85 -23.52
N LEU A 372 7.14 -3.42 -23.21
CA LEU A 372 6.83 -2.03 -22.83
C LEU A 372 6.97 -1.86 -21.33
N ASN A 373 7.66 -0.82 -20.89
CA ASN A 373 7.70 -0.43 -19.47
C ASN A 373 6.51 0.46 -19.12
N GLY A 374 6.16 0.52 -17.84
CA GLY A 374 5.13 1.44 -17.36
C GLY A 374 5.52 2.90 -17.61
N PRO A 375 4.61 3.73 -18.14
CA PRO A 375 4.93 5.14 -18.45
C PRO A 375 5.35 5.94 -17.22
N LEU A 376 4.72 5.74 -16.06
CA LEU A 376 5.10 6.46 -14.84
C LEU A 376 6.41 5.94 -14.25
N GLU A 377 6.74 4.67 -14.41
CA GLU A 377 8.05 4.11 -14.04
C GLU A 377 9.16 4.70 -14.91
N ILE A 378 8.92 4.87 -16.22
CA ILE A 378 9.87 5.52 -17.14
C ILE A 378 10.06 6.98 -16.74
N LEU A 379 8.96 7.71 -16.51
CA LEU A 379 9.00 9.11 -16.13
C LEU A 379 9.74 9.28 -14.79
N LEU A 380 9.40 8.50 -13.77
CA LEU A 380 10.07 8.52 -12.47
C LEU A 380 11.58 8.27 -12.61
N ARG A 381 11.96 7.28 -13.41
CA ARG A 381 13.37 6.95 -13.67
C ARG A 381 14.10 8.11 -14.35
N ARG A 382 13.51 8.74 -15.37
CA ARG A 382 14.08 9.91 -16.04
C ARG A 382 14.28 11.08 -15.08
N LEU A 383 13.29 11.37 -14.26
CA LEU A 383 13.32 12.43 -13.26
C LEU A 383 14.39 12.17 -12.18
N ILE A 384 14.52 10.94 -11.69
CA ILE A 384 15.51 10.58 -10.66
C ILE A 384 16.94 10.70 -11.19
N TYR A 385 17.23 10.21 -12.39
CA TYR A 385 18.60 10.05 -12.91
C TYR A 385 19.08 11.17 -13.84
N LYS A 386 18.29 12.27 -14.04
CA LYS A 386 18.64 13.39 -14.93
C LYS A 386 19.33 12.92 -16.23
N ASN A 387 18.55 12.53 -17.21
CA ASN A 387 18.97 12.31 -18.60
C ASN A 387 20.35 11.64 -18.83
N LYS A 388 20.70 10.57 -18.13
CA LYS A 388 21.63 9.61 -18.71
C LYS A 388 20.79 8.71 -19.61
N THR A 389 21.07 8.78 -20.90
CA THR A 389 20.51 7.98 -22.00
C THR A 389 20.08 6.61 -21.49
N ILE A 390 18.77 6.32 -21.59
CA ILE A 390 18.27 5.00 -21.27
C ILE A 390 18.77 4.10 -22.40
N GLU A 391 19.93 3.51 -22.23
CA GLU A 391 20.33 2.36 -23.02
C GLU A 391 19.21 1.34 -22.88
N ARG A 392 18.52 1.08 -24.00
CA ARG A 392 17.64 -0.07 -24.13
C ARG A 392 18.47 -1.27 -23.74
N ARG A 393 18.26 -1.84 -22.57
CA ARG A 393 18.78 -3.18 -22.32
C ARG A 393 18.07 -4.08 -23.33
N PRO A 394 18.83 -4.77 -24.21
CA PRO A 394 18.22 -5.79 -25.05
C PRO A 394 17.52 -6.77 -24.12
N GLY A 395 16.34 -7.23 -24.54
CA GLY A 395 15.50 -8.12 -23.77
C GLY A 395 16.27 -9.38 -23.36
N TYR A 396 16.07 -9.78 -22.11
CA TYR A 396 16.39 -11.11 -21.61
C TYR A 396 15.09 -11.88 -21.42
#